data_bcc7e6df651c6eee0b12ff4c1c270e7a
#
_entry.id   bcc7e6df651c6eee0b12ff4c1c270e7a
#
_cell.length_a   1.000
_cell.length_b   1.000
_cell.length_c   1.000
_cell.angle_alpha   90.00
_cell.angle_beta   90.00
_cell.angle_gamma   90.00
#
_symmetry.space_group_name_H-M   'P 1'
#
loop_
_entity.id
_entity.type
_entity.pdbx_description
1 polymer ?
#
loop_
_entity_poly.entity_id
_entity_poly.type
_entity_poly.pdbx_seq_one_letter_code
_entity_poly.pdbx_strand_id
1 'polypeptide(L)'
;MYNPFNIISSFRLSFLPPLMIYLAAGVSGLTNIVGLFFVKEYLDLSAAFLAGLGFWAGLPWVLKMPLGHIVDLIWKFKSILVFFGAFIMAISSLIMYFLIAHKSEMIAILNAETWFIISTLLAPIGFVLQDVVADALTVEAIPKTDEQGNEIDFKTLKSLNIVMQLLGRVSIISGTLLVSLVNLVMFSDSSEMSENEKIITYGKIYLYSLI
;
A
#
# COMPACT_ATOMS: atom_id res chain seq x y z
N MET A 1 -32.83 13.24 -11.40
CA MET A 1 -32.24 13.60 -10.11
C MET A 1 -31.18 12.55 -9.79
N TYR A 2 -29.91 12.91 -9.86
CA TYR A 2 -28.82 11.96 -9.63
C TYR A 2 -28.80 11.57 -8.15
N ASN A 3 -29.00 10.29 -7.84
CA ASN A 3 -28.96 9.80 -6.48
C ASN A 3 -27.51 9.37 -6.15
N PRO A 4 -26.80 10.10 -5.29
CA PRO A 4 -25.40 9.78 -4.96
C PRO A 4 -25.23 8.41 -4.28
N PHE A 5 -26.31 7.80 -3.80
CA PHE A 5 -26.29 6.45 -3.23
C PHE A 5 -26.40 5.33 -4.27
N ASN A 6 -26.59 5.66 -5.55
CA ASN A 6 -26.62 4.66 -6.61
C ASN A 6 -25.21 4.42 -7.18
N ILE A 7 -24.29 4.03 -6.29
CA ILE A 7 -22.86 3.83 -6.57
C ILE A 7 -22.66 2.82 -7.70
N ILE A 8 -23.47 1.76 -7.73
CA ILE A 8 -23.35 0.67 -8.70
C ILE A 8 -23.67 1.17 -10.13
N SER A 9 -24.70 2.01 -10.31
CA SER A 9 -25.05 2.56 -11.62
C SER A 9 -24.08 3.62 -12.12
N SER A 10 -23.25 4.15 -11.23
CA SER A 10 -22.23 5.17 -11.54
C SER A 10 -20.84 4.58 -11.77
N PHE A 11 -20.67 3.25 -11.57
CA PHE A 11 -19.40 2.59 -11.77
C PHE A 11 -19.03 2.55 -13.25
N ARG A 12 -17.79 2.88 -13.56
CA ARG A 12 -17.21 2.85 -14.91
C ARG A 12 -15.91 2.06 -14.92
N LEU A 13 -15.62 1.40 -16.02
CA LEU A 13 -14.35 0.64 -16.18
C LEU A 13 -13.12 1.54 -16.03
N SER A 14 -13.23 2.83 -16.39
CA SER A 14 -12.15 3.81 -16.18
C SER A 14 -11.77 4.01 -14.70
N PHE A 15 -12.64 3.62 -13.76
CA PHE A 15 -12.36 3.70 -12.32
C PHE A 15 -11.46 2.56 -11.81
N LEU A 16 -11.36 1.44 -12.56
CA LEU A 16 -10.61 0.27 -12.11
C LEU A 16 -9.13 0.56 -11.80
N PRO A 17 -8.34 1.25 -12.65
CA PRO A 17 -6.91 1.43 -12.37
C PRO A 17 -6.63 2.11 -11.03
N PRO A 18 -7.20 3.29 -10.68
CA PRO A 18 -6.97 3.89 -9.37
C PRO A 18 -7.54 3.05 -8.23
N LEU A 19 -8.69 2.36 -8.42
CA LEU A 19 -9.26 1.50 -7.38
C LEU A 19 -8.39 0.28 -7.07
N MET A 20 -7.73 -0.29 -8.08
CA MET A 20 -6.77 -1.39 -7.87
C MET A 20 -5.55 -0.92 -7.06
N ILE A 21 -5.03 0.29 -7.32
CA ILE A 21 -3.95 0.85 -6.53
C ILE A 21 -4.40 1.08 -5.08
N TYR A 22 -5.60 1.60 -4.85
CA TYR A 22 -6.13 1.77 -3.50
C TYR A 22 -6.41 0.43 -2.80
N LEU A 23 -6.84 -0.60 -3.52
CA LEU A 23 -6.98 -1.95 -2.98
C LEU A 23 -5.62 -2.50 -2.54
N ALA A 24 -4.59 -2.38 -3.41
CA ALA A 24 -3.23 -2.77 -3.10
C ALA A 24 -2.67 -1.98 -1.91
N ALA A 25 -3.02 -0.70 -1.79
CA ALA A 25 -2.73 0.13 -0.63
C ALA A 25 -3.30 -0.46 0.67
N GLY A 26 -4.54 -0.93 0.65
CA GLY A 26 -5.14 -1.63 1.80
C GLY A 26 -4.43 -2.95 2.11
N VAL A 27 -4.04 -3.70 1.08
CA VAL A 27 -3.33 -4.98 1.22
C VAL A 27 -1.90 -4.79 1.74
N SER A 28 -1.24 -3.66 1.49
CA SER A 28 0.11 -3.38 1.99
C SER A 28 0.22 -3.44 3.52
N GLY A 29 -0.89 -3.29 4.24
CA GLY A 29 -0.98 -3.51 5.69
C GLY A 29 -0.66 -4.94 6.15
N LEU A 30 -0.59 -5.92 5.23
CA LEU A 30 -0.30 -7.32 5.54
C LEU A 30 1.03 -7.49 6.28
N THR A 31 2.05 -6.76 5.88
CA THR A 31 3.38 -6.82 6.47
C THR A 31 3.53 -6.05 7.77
N ASN A 32 2.64 -5.09 8.06
CA ASN A 32 2.75 -4.23 9.24
C ASN A 32 2.60 -5.01 10.55
N ILE A 33 1.61 -5.92 10.61
CA ILE A 33 1.35 -6.74 11.80
C ILE A 33 2.55 -7.66 12.06
N VAL A 34 2.97 -8.37 11.01
CA VAL A 34 4.10 -9.31 11.07
C VAL A 34 5.39 -8.59 11.42
N GLY A 35 5.67 -7.43 10.79
CA GLY A 35 6.85 -6.63 11.08
C GLY A 35 6.92 -6.23 12.55
N LEU A 36 5.81 -5.81 13.14
CA LEU A 36 5.75 -5.42 14.55
C LEU A 36 6.03 -6.60 15.49
N PHE A 37 5.41 -7.76 15.26
CA PHE A 37 5.64 -8.96 16.07
C PHE A 37 7.06 -9.50 15.91
N PHE A 38 7.55 -9.61 14.68
CA PHE A 38 8.91 -10.07 14.41
C PHE A 38 9.96 -9.20 15.11
N VAL A 39 9.82 -7.89 15.02
CA VAL A 39 10.74 -6.94 15.64
C VAL A 39 10.75 -7.05 17.15
N LYS A 40 9.55 -7.18 17.75
CA LYS A 40 9.41 -7.29 19.20
C LYS A 40 9.97 -8.62 19.75
N GLU A 41 9.71 -9.73 19.05
CA GLU A 41 10.06 -11.07 19.54
C GLU A 41 11.49 -11.49 19.19
N TYR A 42 12.03 -11.03 18.04
CA TYR A 42 13.29 -11.55 17.49
C TYR A 42 14.40 -10.54 17.30
N LEU A 43 14.12 -9.25 17.31
CA LEU A 43 15.14 -8.18 17.16
C LEU A 43 15.37 -7.39 18.44
N ASP A 44 14.50 -7.53 19.45
CA ASP A 44 14.60 -6.87 20.77
C ASP A 44 14.84 -5.34 20.69
N LEU A 45 14.20 -4.68 19.70
CA LEU A 45 14.37 -3.25 19.46
C LEU A 45 13.52 -2.43 20.44
N SER A 46 14.10 -1.34 20.94
CA SER A 46 13.43 -0.48 21.92
C SER A 46 12.22 0.24 21.30
N ALA A 47 11.20 0.51 22.13
CA ALA A 47 10.03 1.28 21.71
C ALA A 47 10.40 2.70 21.24
N ALA A 48 11.42 3.32 21.84
CA ALA A 48 11.93 4.63 21.42
C ALA A 48 12.54 4.59 20.02
N PHE A 49 13.29 3.53 19.69
CA PHE A 49 13.84 3.31 18.36
C PHE A 49 12.72 3.14 17.33
N LEU A 50 11.73 2.30 17.62
CA LEU A 50 10.59 2.08 16.72
C LEU A 50 9.76 3.36 16.48
N ALA A 51 9.57 4.17 17.53
CA ALA A 51 8.88 5.45 17.39
C ALA A 51 9.68 6.43 16.52
N GLY A 52 11.00 6.51 16.69
CA GLY A 52 11.88 7.31 15.84
C GLY A 52 11.86 6.86 14.39
N LEU A 53 11.90 5.54 14.14
CA LEU A 53 11.81 4.97 12.81
C LEU A 53 10.46 5.26 12.16
N GLY A 54 9.36 5.18 12.92
CA GLY A 54 8.02 5.55 12.46
C GLY A 54 7.92 7.02 12.02
N PHE A 55 8.59 7.93 12.73
CA PHE A 55 8.69 9.33 12.31
C PHE A 55 9.35 9.46 10.93
N TRP A 56 10.50 8.84 10.72
CA TRP A 56 11.21 8.87 9.44
C TRP A 56 10.42 8.20 8.32
N ALA A 57 9.75 7.09 8.59
CA ALA A 57 8.87 6.41 7.64
C ALA A 57 7.64 7.26 7.26
N GLY A 58 7.26 8.24 8.08
CA GLY A 58 6.20 9.20 7.79
C GLY A 58 6.61 10.34 6.85
N LEU A 59 7.91 10.64 6.69
CA LEU A 59 8.38 11.75 5.87
C LEU A 59 7.94 11.69 4.39
N PRO A 60 7.95 10.55 3.70
CA PRO A 60 7.46 10.46 2.32
C PRO A 60 6.04 11.01 2.15
N TRP A 61 5.17 10.86 3.15
CA TRP A 61 3.81 11.39 3.12
C TRP A 61 3.74 12.90 3.16
N VAL A 62 4.68 13.55 3.86
CA VAL A 62 4.81 15.02 3.86
C VAL A 62 5.19 15.54 2.47
N LEU A 63 5.99 14.74 1.74
CA LEU A 63 6.43 15.08 0.38
C LEU A 63 5.35 14.77 -0.69
N LYS A 64 4.19 14.25 -0.31
CA LYS A 64 3.12 13.90 -1.26
C LYS A 64 2.69 15.09 -2.14
N MET A 65 2.58 16.29 -1.57
CA MET A 65 2.20 17.49 -2.33
C MET A 65 3.21 17.87 -3.41
N PRO A 66 4.51 18.08 -3.12
CA PRO A 66 5.49 18.37 -4.16
C PRO A 66 5.65 17.21 -5.16
N LEU A 67 5.52 15.95 -4.71
CA LEU A 67 5.53 14.78 -5.60
C LEU A 67 4.34 14.81 -6.57
N GLY A 68 3.16 15.24 -6.13
CA GLY A 68 2.01 15.43 -7.01
C GLY A 68 2.30 16.38 -8.17
N HIS A 69 2.92 17.51 -7.89
CA HIS A 69 3.33 18.44 -8.92
C HIS A 69 4.35 17.82 -9.91
N ILE A 70 5.32 17.06 -9.42
CA ILE A 70 6.28 16.35 -10.28
C ILE A 70 5.56 15.32 -11.15
N VAL A 71 4.62 14.55 -10.59
CA VAL A 71 3.81 13.59 -11.34
C VAL A 71 3.02 14.25 -12.46
N ASP A 72 2.44 15.44 -12.21
CA ASP A 72 1.74 16.21 -13.25
C ASP A 72 2.67 16.60 -14.39
N LEU A 73 3.91 17.03 -14.09
CA LEU A 73 4.90 17.39 -15.12
C LEU A 73 5.33 16.20 -15.99
N ILE A 74 5.40 15.01 -15.41
CA ILE A 74 5.83 13.78 -16.09
C ILE A 74 4.67 12.80 -16.33
N TRP A 75 3.44 13.29 -16.41
CA TRP A 75 2.22 12.49 -16.50
C TRP A 75 2.24 11.41 -17.59
N LYS A 76 2.96 11.69 -18.69
CA LYS A 76 3.19 10.72 -19.78
C LYS A 76 3.80 9.40 -19.26
N PHE A 77 4.55 9.44 -18.17
CA PHE A 77 5.27 8.30 -17.59
C PHE A 77 4.59 7.73 -16.32
N LYS A 78 3.32 8.06 -16.08
CA LYS A 78 2.57 7.62 -14.89
C LYS A 78 2.64 6.12 -14.61
N SER A 79 2.57 5.28 -15.65
CA SER A 79 2.67 3.82 -15.49
C SER A 79 4.04 3.40 -14.97
N ILE A 80 5.12 4.04 -15.45
CA ILE A 80 6.49 3.76 -14.98
C ILE A 80 6.62 4.08 -13.49
N LEU A 81 6.00 5.18 -13.02
CA LEU A 81 6.02 5.56 -11.61
C LEU A 81 5.30 4.54 -10.73
N VAL A 82 4.14 4.01 -11.19
CA VAL A 82 3.42 2.95 -10.48
C VAL A 82 4.27 1.69 -10.36
N PHE A 83 4.87 1.23 -11.47
CA PHE A 83 5.75 0.04 -11.46
C PHE A 83 7.01 0.27 -10.64
N PHE A 84 7.58 1.46 -10.68
CA PHE A 84 8.76 1.80 -9.88
C PHE A 84 8.43 1.82 -8.39
N GLY A 85 7.29 2.36 -8.00
CA GLY A 85 6.79 2.30 -6.63
C GLY A 85 6.58 0.85 -6.17
N ALA A 86 5.94 0.00 -7.00
CA ALA A 86 5.76 -1.42 -6.73
C ALA A 86 7.10 -2.15 -6.57
N PHE A 87 8.07 -1.85 -7.42
CA PHE A 87 9.42 -2.43 -7.36
C PHE A 87 10.14 -2.08 -6.05
N ILE A 88 10.07 -0.83 -5.60
CA ILE A 88 10.64 -0.41 -4.31
C ILE A 88 9.98 -1.17 -3.14
N MET A 89 8.65 -1.29 -3.17
CA MET A 89 7.91 -2.06 -2.15
C MET A 89 8.28 -3.54 -2.18
N ALA A 90 8.45 -4.13 -3.36
CA ALA A 90 8.89 -5.51 -3.51
C ALA A 90 10.29 -5.72 -2.94
N ILE A 91 11.24 -4.81 -3.18
CA ILE A 91 12.57 -4.86 -2.56
C ILE A 91 12.47 -4.82 -1.04
N SER A 92 11.64 -3.91 -0.49
CA SER A 92 11.40 -3.85 0.96
C SER A 92 10.90 -5.18 1.51
N SER A 93 9.89 -5.77 0.88
CA SER A 93 9.33 -7.06 1.30
C SER A 93 10.35 -8.21 1.18
N LEU A 94 11.18 -8.21 0.12
CA LEU A 94 12.25 -9.21 -0.06
C LEU A 94 13.34 -9.09 1.02
N ILE A 95 13.75 -7.87 1.37
CA ILE A 95 14.70 -7.65 2.46
C ILE A 95 14.18 -8.28 3.75
N MET A 96 12.91 -8.04 4.10
CA MET A 96 12.32 -8.62 5.30
C MET A 96 12.17 -10.12 5.21
N TYR A 97 11.76 -10.66 4.06
CA TYR A 97 11.70 -12.10 3.85
C TYR A 97 13.07 -12.76 4.08
N PHE A 98 14.14 -12.23 3.47
CA PHE A 98 15.49 -12.78 3.64
C PHE A 98 16.01 -12.60 5.08
N LEU A 99 15.70 -11.46 5.72
CA LEU A 99 16.07 -11.25 7.12
C LEU A 99 15.41 -12.27 8.05
N ILE A 100 14.21 -12.74 7.73
CA ILE A 100 13.48 -13.75 8.49
C ILE A 100 13.99 -15.16 8.14
N ALA A 101 14.03 -15.50 6.84
CA ALA A 101 14.29 -16.85 6.38
C ALA A 101 15.79 -17.21 6.37
N HIS A 102 16.68 -16.23 6.14
CA HIS A 102 18.13 -16.39 5.99
C HIS A 102 18.90 -15.45 6.92
N LYS A 103 18.47 -15.37 8.18
CA LYS A 103 18.99 -14.41 9.17
C LYS A 103 20.53 -14.44 9.28
N SER A 104 21.14 -15.62 9.33
CA SER A 104 22.60 -15.78 9.48
C SER A 104 23.38 -15.17 8.32
N GLU A 105 22.91 -15.36 7.09
CA GLU A 105 23.54 -14.84 5.88
C GLU A 105 23.38 -13.32 5.78
N MET A 106 22.19 -12.81 6.08
CA MET A 106 21.89 -11.37 6.07
C MET A 106 22.73 -10.62 7.12
N ILE A 107 22.86 -11.18 8.34
CA ILE A 107 23.64 -10.56 9.41
C ILE A 107 25.14 -10.57 9.13
N ALA A 108 25.64 -11.50 8.32
CA ALA A 108 27.02 -11.50 7.89
C ALA A 108 27.41 -10.27 7.02
N ILE A 109 26.41 -9.65 6.38
CA ILE A 109 26.60 -8.48 5.49
C ILE A 109 26.38 -7.18 6.29
N LEU A 110 25.23 -7.04 6.95
CA LEU A 110 24.85 -5.89 7.79
C LEU A 110 24.07 -6.41 9.00
N ASN A 111 24.09 -5.68 10.11
CA ASN A 111 23.30 -6.07 11.29
C ASN A 111 21.77 -6.06 10.98
N ALA A 112 21.02 -6.85 11.72
CA ALA A 112 19.58 -7.03 11.52
C ALA A 112 18.80 -5.72 11.64
N GLU A 113 19.22 -4.84 12.55
CA GLU A 113 18.64 -3.51 12.77
C GLU A 113 18.76 -2.64 11.51
N THR A 114 19.93 -2.62 10.87
CA THR A 114 20.14 -1.86 9.63
C THR A 114 19.27 -2.37 8.48
N TRP A 115 19.15 -3.68 8.31
CA TRP A 115 18.25 -4.26 7.31
C TRP A 115 16.79 -3.89 7.56
N PHE A 116 16.38 -3.92 8.83
CA PHE A 116 15.03 -3.52 9.21
C PHE A 116 14.77 -2.03 8.92
N ILE A 117 15.73 -1.13 9.24
CA ILE A 117 15.65 0.30 8.92
C ILE A 117 15.46 0.49 7.40
N ILE A 118 16.34 -0.13 6.61
CA ILE A 118 16.29 0.00 5.15
C ILE A 118 14.92 -0.42 4.62
N SER A 119 14.43 -1.60 5.01
CA SER A 119 13.12 -2.09 4.58
C SER A 119 11.99 -1.14 4.98
N THR A 120 11.97 -0.72 6.26
CA THR A 120 10.90 0.14 6.80
C THR A 120 10.86 1.52 6.16
N LEU A 121 12.00 2.04 5.68
CA LEU A 121 12.03 3.32 4.98
C LEU A 121 11.72 3.20 3.48
N LEU A 122 12.06 2.08 2.85
CA LEU A 122 11.77 1.86 1.43
C LEU A 122 10.27 1.70 1.16
N ALA A 123 9.55 0.97 2.00
CA ALA A 123 8.13 0.69 1.78
C ALA A 123 7.28 1.96 1.61
N PRO A 124 7.32 2.98 2.52
CA PRO A 124 6.55 4.20 2.36
C PRO A 124 6.93 5.02 1.12
N ILE A 125 8.21 4.98 0.70
CA ILE A 125 8.64 5.68 -0.51
C ILE A 125 7.94 5.09 -1.73
N GLY A 126 7.96 3.77 -1.89
CA GLY A 126 7.28 3.09 -2.99
C GLY A 126 5.77 3.32 -2.95
N PHE A 127 5.19 3.26 -1.75
CA PHE A 127 3.77 3.45 -1.53
C PHE A 127 3.32 4.87 -1.93
N VAL A 128 3.99 5.92 -1.46
CA VAL A 128 3.63 7.31 -1.75
C VAL A 128 3.71 7.61 -3.24
N LEU A 129 4.69 7.04 -3.96
CA LEU A 129 4.77 7.18 -5.42
C LEU A 129 3.53 6.62 -6.12
N GLN A 130 3.04 5.44 -5.72
CA GLN A 130 1.82 4.86 -6.28
C GLN A 130 0.58 5.66 -5.91
N ASP A 131 0.49 6.09 -4.66
CA ASP A 131 -0.67 6.81 -4.13
C ASP A 131 -0.86 8.18 -4.79
N VAL A 132 0.23 8.91 -5.05
CA VAL A 132 0.17 10.18 -5.78
C VAL A 132 -0.35 9.98 -7.21
N VAL A 133 0.10 8.92 -7.90
CA VAL A 133 -0.41 8.59 -9.23
C VAL A 133 -1.87 8.16 -9.17
N ALA A 134 -2.26 7.38 -8.16
CA ALA A 134 -3.66 6.96 -7.98
C ALA A 134 -4.58 8.17 -7.78
N ASP A 135 -4.19 9.14 -6.96
CA ASP A 135 -4.97 10.37 -6.74
C ASP A 135 -5.17 11.13 -8.06
N ALA A 136 -4.12 11.29 -8.86
CA ALA A 136 -4.22 11.95 -10.17
C ALA A 136 -5.09 11.15 -11.16
N LEU A 137 -4.98 9.81 -11.16
CA LEU A 137 -5.83 8.93 -11.96
C LEU A 137 -7.31 9.03 -11.57
N THR A 138 -7.66 9.30 -10.32
CA THR A 138 -9.06 9.48 -9.91
C THR A 138 -9.71 10.64 -10.63
N VAL A 139 -8.96 11.72 -10.84
CA VAL A 139 -9.44 12.91 -11.58
C VAL A 139 -9.52 12.63 -13.08
N GLU A 140 -8.54 11.92 -13.65
CA GLU A 140 -8.51 11.54 -15.07
C GLU A 140 -9.64 10.55 -15.42
N ALA A 141 -9.96 9.64 -14.51
CA ALA A 141 -10.97 8.61 -14.74
C ALA A 141 -12.40 9.15 -14.88
N ILE A 142 -12.65 10.37 -14.39
CA ILE A 142 -13.98 11.00 -14.46
C ILE A 142 -14.15 11.63 -15.85
N PRO A 143 -15.19 11.22 -16.62
CA PRO A 143 -15.45 11.79 -17.93
C PRO A 143 -15.86 13.26 -17.82
N LYS A 144 -15.38 14.08 -18.75
CA LYS A 144 -15.77 15.48 -18.86
C LYS A 144 -16.95 15.71 -19.81
N THR A 145 -17.22 14.72 -20.66
CA THR A 145 -18.32 14.75 -21.65
C THR A 145 -19.24 13.57 -21.46
N ASP A 146 -20.51 13.72 -21.83
CA ASP A 146 -21.51 12.66 -21.88
C ASP A 146 -21.32 11.76 -23.14
N GLU A 147 -22.19 10.77 -23.32
CA GLU A 147 -22.17 9.86 -24.48
C GLU A 147 -22.49 10.57 -25.79
N GLN A 148 -23.13 11.75 -25.75
CA GLN A 148 -23.45 12.58 -26.89
C GLN A 148 -22.35 13.60 -27.20
N GLY A 149 -21.28 13.68 -26.40
CA GLY A 149 -20.18 14.60 -26.59
C GLY A 149 -20.40 16.00 -25.97
N ASN A 150 -21.51 16.21 -25.22
CA ASN A 150 -21.76 17.46 -24.52
C ASN A 150 -20.99 17.52 -23.22
N GLU A 151 -20.57 18.72 -22.78
CA GLU A 151 -19.95 18.90 -21.48
C GLU A 151 -20.89 18.49 -20.34
N ILE A 152 -20.37 17.70 -19.39
CA ILE A 152 -21.12 17.29 -18.20
C ILE A 152 -21.23 18.50 -17.26
N ASP A 153 -22.45 18.77 -16.78
CA ASP A 153 -22.70 19.87 -15.85
C ASP A 153 -21.89 19.75 -14.55
N PHE A 154 -21.56 20.88 -13.94
CA PHE A 154 -20.73 20.96 -12.73
C PHE A 154 -21.28 20.14 -11.56
N LYS A 155 -22.61 20.05 -11.40
CA LYS A 155 -23.24 19.31 -10.30
C LYS A 155 -23.04 17.80 -10.48
N THR A 156 -23.16 17.32 -11.70
CA THR A 156 -22.90 15.91 -12.04
C THR A 156 -21.42 15.56 -11.91
N LEU A 157 -20.50 16.42 -12.39
CA LEU A 157 -19.08 16.24 -12.20
C LEU A 157 -18.70 16.18 -10.72
N LYS A 158 -19.26 17.05 -9.90
CA LYS A 158 -19.03 17.05 -8.45
C LYS A 158 -19.53 15.73 -7.82
N SER A 159 -20.69 15.23 -8.27
CA SER A 159 -21.24 13.96 -7.78
C SER A 159 -20.36 12.78 -8.16
N LEU A 160 -19.85 12.72 -9.40
CA LEU A 160 -18.93 11.67 -9.85
C LEU A 160 -17.61 11.69 -9.05
N ASN A 161 -17.07 12.86 -8.74
CA ASN A 161 -15.89 12.99 -7.88
C ASN A 161 -16.15 12.42 -6.48
N ILE A 162 -17.31 12.71 -5.89
CA ILE A 162 -17.69 12.15 -4.58
C ILE A 162 -17.79 10.62 -4.65
N VAL A 163 -18.44 10.08 -5.68
CA VAL A 163 -18.55 8.63 -5.89
C VAL A 163 -17.17 8.00 -6.02
N MET A 164 -16.28 8.60 -6.80
CA MET A 164 -14.91 8.10 -6.99
C MET A 164 -14.13 8.08 -5.66
N GLN A 165 -14.23 9.13 -4.85
CA GLN A 165 -13.60 9.20 -3.52
C GLN A 165 -14.16 8.13 -2.57
N LEU A 166 -15.49 7.90 -2.59
CA LEU A 166 -16.12 6.84 -1.80
C LEU A 166 -15.63 5.46 -2.22
N LEU A 167 -15.59 5.18 -3.52
CA LEU A 167 -15.09 3.91 -4.06
C LEU A 167 -13.62 3.68 -3.70
N GLY A 168 -12.78 4.72 -3.74
CA GLY A 168 -11.39 4.65 -3.29
C GLY A 168 -11.29 4.24 -1.82
N ARG A 169 -12.10 4.86 -0.94
CA ARG A 169 -12.15 4.48 0.48
C ARG A 169 -12.63 3.04 0.69
N VAL A 170 -13.65 2.62 -0.01
CA VAL A 170 -14.15 1.24 0.03
C VAL A 170 -13.07 0.27 -0.43
N SER A 171 -12.31 0.59 -1.48
CA SER A 171 -11.21 -0.25 -1.96
C SER A 171 -10.11 -0.43 -0.93
N ILE A 172 -9.66 0.65 -0.25
CA ILE A 172 -8.68 0.57 0.83
C ILE A 172 -9.20 -0.32 1.97
N ILE A 173 -10.44 -0.07 2.42
CA ILE A 173 -11.07 -0.84 3.50
C ILE A 173 -11.19 -2.32 3.12
N SER A 174 -11.57 -2.61 1.87
CA SER A 174 -11.65 -3.98 1.37
C SER A 174 -10.29 -4.68 1.39
N GLY A 175 -9.22 -3.99 0.98
CA GLY A 175 -7.85 -4.49 1.09
C GLY A 175 -7.46 -4.78 2.54
N THR A 176 -7.73 -3.86 3.46
CA THR A 176 -7.47 -4.06 4.90
C THR A 176 -8.26 -5.24 5.48
N LEU A 177 -9.49 -5.44 5.03
CA LEU A 177 -10.33 -6.56 5.45
C LEU A 177 -9.76 -7.90 4.97
N LEU A 178 -9.30 -7.95 3.70
CA LEU A 178 -8.60 -9.12 3.15
C LEU A 178 -7.35 -9.45 3.97
N VAL A 179 -6.54 -8.45 4.32
CA VAL A 179 -5.37 -8.63 5.19
C VAL A 179 -5.76 -9.21 6.54
N SER A 180 -6.81 -8.68 7.16
CA SER A 180 -7.29 -9.16 8.46
C SER A 180 -7.72 -10.62 8.39
N LEU A 181 -8.42 -11.02 7.31
CA LEU A 181 -8.83 -12.41 7.08
C LEU A 181 -7.62 -13.33 6.85
N VAL A 182 -6.65 -12.91 6.04
CA VAL A 182 -5.42 -13.68 5.82
C VAL A 182 -4.66 -13.88 7.13
N ASN A 183 -4.47 -12.82 7.92
CA ASN A 183 -3.81 -12.94 9.22
C ASN A 183 -4.59 -13.85 10.18
N LEU A 184 -5.93 -13.75 10.23
CA LEU A 184 -6.76 -14.62 11.06
C LEU A 184 -6.55 -16.09 10.71
N VAL A 185 -6.54 -16.44 9.42
CA VAL A 185 -6.34 -17.81 8.95
C VAL A 185 -4.92 -18.29 9.21
N MET A 186 -3.91 -17.45 8.93
CA MET A 186 -2.50 -17.85 9.08
C MET A 186 -2.06 -17.99 10.53
N PHE A 187 -2.71 -17.30 11.47
CA PHE A 187 -2.38 -17.31 12.90
C PHE A 187 -3.48 -17.91 13.78
N SER A 188 -4.46 -18.65 13.19
CA SER A 188 -5.54 -19.30 13.95
C SER A 188 -5.01 -20.21 15.08
N ASP A 189 -3.94 -20.93 14.80
CA ASP A 189 -3.34 -21.91 15.72
C ASP A 189 -2.03 -21.38 16.34
N SER A 190 -1.84 -20.07 16.39
CA SER A 190 -0.57 -19.46 16.84
C SER A 190 -0.15 -19.83 18.27
N SER A 191 -1.09 -20.23 19.13
CA SER A 191 -0.82 -20.71 20.48
C SER A 191 -0.18 -22.12 20.50
N GLU A 192 -0.41 -22.92 19.45
CA GLU A 192 0.11 -24.28 19.31
C GLU A 192 1.36 -24.34 18.43
N MET A 193 1.64 -23.24 17.67
CA MET A 193 2.80 -23.16 16.79
C MET A 193 4.10 -23.11 17.59
N SER A 194 5.08 -23.92 17.18
CA SER A 194 6.45 -23.78 17.61
C SER A 194 7.06 -22.44 17.12
N GLU A 195 8.14 -21.99 17.76
CA GLU A 195 8.83 -20.74 17.34
C GLU A 195 9.30 -20.79 15.89
N ASN A 196 9.81 -21.94 15.43
CA ASN A 196 10.23 -22.12 14.05
C ASN A 196 9.06 -22.00 13.05
N GLU A 197 7.89 -22.55 13.39
CA GLU A 197 6.69 -22.43 12.55
C GLU A 197 6.21 -20.99 12.46
N LYS A 198 6.24 -20.23 13.56
CA LYS A 198 5.93 -18.80 13.56
C LYS A 198 6.87 -18.03 12.65
N ILE A 199 8.18 -18.26 12.73
CA ILE A 199 9.19 -17.62 11.87
C ILE A 199 8.91 -17.91 10.39
N ILE A 200 8.65 -19.17 10.05
CA ILE A 200 8.31 -19.58 8.68
C ILE A 200 7.03 -18.88 8.21
N THR A 201 6.04 -18.76 9.08
CA THR A 201 4.76 -18.10 8.76
C THR A 201 4.97 -16.61 8.53
N TYR A 202 5.78 -15.93 9.34
CA TYR A 202 6.16 -14.52 9.12
C TYR A 202 6.85 -14.34 7.77
N GLY A 203 7.79 -15.21 7.41
CA GLY A 203 8.46 -15.17 6.11
C GLY A 203 7.47 -15.34 4.95
N LYS A 204 6.54 -16.29 5.04
CA LYS A 204 5.51 -16.52 4.01
C LYS A 204 4.65 -15.28 3.76
N ILE A 205 4.30 -14.51 4.80
CA ILE A 205 3.49 -13.30 4.67
C ILE A 205 4.23 -12.24 3.82
N TYR A 206 5.53 -12.05 4.06
CA TYR A 206 6.33 -11.14 3.21
C TYR A 206 6.43 -11.64 1.76
N LEU A 207 6.51 -12.96 1.56
CA LEU A 207 6.52 -13.55 0.22
C LEU A 207 5.17 -13.36 -0.48
N TYR A 208 4.05 -13.55 0.22
CA TYR A 208 2.71 -13.32 -0.34
C TYR A 208 2.43 -11.85 -0.63
N SER A 209 3.07 -10.92 0.06
CA SER A 209 2.95 -9.49 -0.23
C SER A 209 3.58 -9.08 -1.56
N LEU A 210 4.32 -9.97 -2.23
CA LEU A 210 4.91 -9.73 -3.55
C LEU A 210 3.96 -10.04 -4.71
N ILE A 211 2.84 -10.72 -4.45
CA ILE A 211 1.84 -11.11 -5.45
C ILE A 211 0.76 -10.06 -5.55
#